data_69f739dc7b41d459efa2ab79f7268763
#
_entry.id   69f739dc7b41d459efa2ab79f7268763
#
_cell.length_a   1.000
_cell.length_b   1.000
_cell.length_c   1.000
_cell.angle_alpha   90.00
_cell.angle_beta   90.00
_cell.angle_gamma   90.00
#
_symmetry.space_group_name_H-M   'P 1'
#
loop_
_entity.id
_entity.type
_entity.pdbx_description
1 polymer ?
#
loop_
_entity_poly.entity_id
_entity_poly.type
_entity_poly.pdbx_seq_one_letter_code
_entity_poly.pdbx_strand_id
1 'polypeptide(L)'
;MKRFFSYIILSFFLLLLPTGQASANNNDSIRLSLLTCAPGEEIYSLFGHTAIRYENPSQGIDVVFNYGLFSFNTPNFIFRFSLGETDYQLGATDYERFAAEYAFFGRSVWQQTLNLTDEEKTELIRLLQENYRPENRVYRYNFFYDNCATRPRDKIEESIAGKVIYPAEPQDGSLTFRDIVHQYCKGHPWARFGIDLCIGSEADQPITQRQMMFAPFYLMDAFDGAQIKSDSIQRPLITANELVVDATPEPDESGWMPTPLQCTLLLFI
;
A
#
# COMPACT_ATOMS: atom_id res chain seq x y z
N MET A 1 5.52 -73.74 12.57
CA MET A 1 6.49 -72.87 11.85
C MET A 1 5.88 -72.17 10.61
N LYS A 2 4.95 -72.74 9.82
CA LYS A 2 4.41 -72.08 8.63
C LYS A 2 3.54 -70.83 8.89
N ARG A 3 2.89 -70.69 10.05
CA ARG A 3 2.05 -69.52 10.37
C ARG A 3 2.85 -68.32 10.88
N PHE A 4 4.02 -68.52 11.46
CA PHE A 4 4.88 -67.41 11.93
C PHE A 4 5.58 -66.69 10.78
N PHE A 5 5.89 -67.37 9.68
CA PHE A 5 6.50 -66.79 8.50
C PHE A 5 5.52 -65.89 7.70
N SER A 6 4.22 -66.21 7.75
CA SER A 6 3.18 -65.45 7.04
C SER A 6 2.96 -64.08 7.67
N TYR A 7 3.10 -63.91 8.96
CA TYR A 7 2.98 -62.60 9.65
C TYR A 7 4.19 -61.71 9.48
N ILE A 8 5.38 -62.27 9.31
CA ILE A 8 6.60 -61.49 9.04
C ILE A 8 6.58 -60.89 7.62
N ILE A 9 6.06 -61.64 6.65
CA ILE A 9 5.92 -61.09 5.27
C ILE A 9 4.84 -60.05 5.20
N LEU A 10 3.73 -60.18 5.96
CA LEU A 10 2.69 -59.16 5.97
C LEU A 10 3.11 -57.86 6.67
N SER A 11 3.92 -57.95 7.73
CA SER A 11 4.47 -56.76 8.40
C SER A 11 5.55 -56.05 7.56
N PHE A 12 6.29 -56.74 6.69
CA PHE A 12 7.27 -56.17 5.82
C PHE A 12 6.64 -55.43 4.62
N PHE A 13 5.44 -55.87 4.17
CA PHE A 13 4.70 -55.20 3.11
C PHE A 13 3.97 -53.93 3.58
N LEU A 14 3.68 -53.80 4.89
CA LEU A 14 3.10 -52.57 5.44
C LEU A 14 4.13 -51.42 5.59
N LEU A 15 5.44 -51.72 5.56
CA LEU A 15 6.51 -50.75 5.64
C LEU A 15 6.91 -50.15 4.26
N LEU A 16 6.31 -50.66 3.18
CA LEU A 16 6.55 -50.18 1.79
C LEU A 16 5.40 -49.34 1.23
N LEU A 17 4.47 -48.90 2.08
CA LEU A 17 3.56 -47.83 1.63
C LEU A 17 4.43 -46.60 1.37
N PRO A 18 4.41 -46.09 0.14
CA PRO A 18 5.06 -44.80 -0.11
C PRO A 18 4.40 -43.79 0.85
N THR A 19 5.15 -43.29 1.82
CA THR A 19 4.76 -42.07 2.50
C THR A 19 4.73 -41.02 1.41
N GLY A 20 3.53 -40.78 0.87
CA GLY A 20 3.31 -39.65 0.00
C GLY A 20 3.78 -38.43 0.80
N GLN A 21 4.98 -37.95 0.49
CA GLN A 21 5.34 -36.60 0.85
C GLN A 21 4.30 -35.74 0.17
N ALA A 22 3.31 -35.30 0.94
CA ALA A 22 2.52 -34.16 0.55
C ALA A 22 3.56 -33.06 0.32
N SER A 23 3.89 -32.79 -0.94
CA SER A 23 4.64 -31.63 -1.31
C SER A 23 3.79 -30.46 -0.82
N ALA A 24 4.12 -29.92 0.34
CA ALA A 24 3.52 -28.68 0.78
C ALA A 24 3.74 -27.69 -0.37
N ASN A 25 2.64 -27.22 -0.96
CA ASN A 25 2.71 -26.27 -2.04
C ASN A 25 3.41 -25.05 -1.44
N ASN A 26 4.63 -24.75 -1.88
CA ASN A 26 5.46 -23.66 -1.31
C ASN A 26 4.71 -22.30 -1.37
N ASN A 27 3.64 -22.21 -2.14
CA ASN A 27 2.81 -21.02 -2.25
C ASN A 27 1.79 -20.86 -1.11
N ASP A 28 1.43 -21.93 -0.37
CA ASP A 28 0.51 -21.82 0.78
C ASP A 28 1.08 -20.98 1.92
N SER A 29 2.40 -20.80 1.97
CA SER A 29 3.07 -19.96 2.96
C SER A 29 3.23 -18.51 2.53
N ILE A 30 3.01 -18.19 1.24
CA ILE A 30 3.18 -16.83 0.72
C ILE A 30 1.98 -15.97 1.07
N ARG A 31 2.26 -14.81 1.68
CA ARG A 31 1.28 -13.76 1.93
C ARG A 31 1.69 -12.48 1.20
N LEU A 32 0.72 -11.82 0.62
CA LEU A 32 0.84 -10.50 0.04
C LEU A 32 -0.18 -9.59 0.70
N SER A 33 0.26 -8.42 1.14
CA SER A 33 -0.59 -7.51 1.89
C SER A 33 -0.40 -6.08 1.43
N LEU A 34 -1.48 -5.30 1.44
CA LEU A 34 -1.42 -3.86 1.34
C LEU A 34 -1.12 -3.30 2.73
N LEU A 35 -0.10 -2.47 2.84
CA LEU A 35 0.20 -1.71 4.05
C LEU A 35 -0.29 -0.28 3.88
N THR A 36 -1.01 0.25 4.88
CA THR A 36 -1.42 1.64 4.95
C THR A 36 -0.84 2.26 6.21
N CYS A 37 -0.07 3.34 6.04
CA CYS A 37 0.65 4.00 7.11
C CYS A 37 -0.01 5.32 7.48
N ALA A 38 -0.10 5.60 8.77
CA ALA A 38 -0.64 6.84 9.30
C ALA A 38 0.07 8.08 8.72
N PRO A 39 -0.63 9.22 8.61
CA PRO A 39 -0.02 10.51 8.35
C PRO A 39 1.13 10.83 9.33
N GLY A 40 2.05 11.69 8.91
CA GLY A 40 3.08 12.29 9.74
C GLY A 40 3.02 13.80 9.63
N GLU A 41 3.90 14.50 10.35
CA GLU A 41 3.91 15.96 10.44
C GLU A 41 4.54 16.64 9.21
N GLU A 42 5.44 15.96 8.52
CA GLU A 42 6.15 16.52 7.36
C GLU A 42 5.24 16.59 6.14
N ILE A 43 5.38 17.66 5.34
CA ILE A 43 4.50 17.94 4.19
C ILE A 43 4.36 16.74 3.23
N TYR A 44 5.43 15.97 3.04
CA TYR A 44 5.43 14.77 2.18
C TYR A 44 4.77 13.55 2.84
N SER A 45 4.52 13.59 4.13
CA SER A 45 3.92 12.50 4.90
C SER A 45 2.50 12.77 5.38
N LEU A 46 1.97 14.00 5.18
CA LEU A 46 0.63 14.40 5.63
C LEU A 46 -0.50 13.49 5.13
N PHE A 47 -0.32 12.86 3.98
CA PHE A 47 -1.33 11.99 3.37
C PHE A 47 -1.21 10.52 3.81
N GLY A 48 -0.24 10.21 4.66
CA GLY A 48 0.10 8.83 4.96
C GLY A 48 0.93 8.19 3.85
N HIS A 49 0.93 6.86 3.80
CA HIS A 49 1.68 6.11 2.78
C HIS A 49 1.03 4.76 2.51
N THR A 50 1.30 4.19 1.33
CA THR A 50 0.88 2.84 0.95
C THR A 50 2.06 2.06 0.41
N ALA A 51 2.16 0.77 0.81
CA ALA A 51 3.19 -0.14 0.33
C ALA A 51 2.63 -1.56 0.16
N ILE A 52 3.38 -2.45 -0.49
CA ILE A 52 3.03 -3.87 -0.61
C ILE A 52 4.06 -4.69 0.17
N ARG A 53 3.59 -5.50 1.14
CA ARG A 53 4.41 -6.46 1.85
C ARG A 53 4.33 -7.82 1.18
N TYR A 54 5.48 -8.44 0.97
CA TYR A 54 5.64 -9.81 0.50
C TYR A 54 6.32 -10.63 1.58
N GLU A 55 5.61 -11.63 2.07
CA GLU A 55 6.09 -12.58 3.06
C GLU A 55 6.19 -13.97 2.45
N ASN A 56 7.35 -14.61 2.61
CA ASN A 56 7.57 -16.01 2.27
C ASN A 56 8.37 -16.69 3.39
N PRO A 57 7.69 -17.18 4.46
CA PRO A 57 8.36 -17.79 5.61
C PRO A 57 9.22 -19.00 5.25
N SER A 58 8.83 -19.75 4.22
CA SER A 58 9.59 -20.93 3.78
C SER A 58 10.98 -20.59 3.22
N GLN A 59 11.15 -19.36 2.75
CA GLN A 59 12.42 -18.83 2.20
C GLN A 59 13.06 -17.79 3.13
N GLY A 60 12.43 -17.46 4.25
CA GLY A 60 12.89 -16.41 5.16
C GLY A 60 12.84 -15.02 4.53
N ILE A 61 11.89 -14.77 3.62
CA ILE A 61 11.70 -13.48 2.95
C ILE A 61 10.55 -12.74 3.62
N ASP A 62 10.79 -11.49 4.00
CA ASP A 62 9.78 -10.55 4.49
C ASP A 62 10.19 -9.13 4.08
N VAL A 63 9.66 -8.67 2.96
CA VAL A 63 10.06 -7.42 2.33
C VAL A 63 8.86 -6.54 2.02
N VAL A 64 9.10 -5.23 2.04
CA VAL A 64 8.12 -4.20 1.71
C VAL A 64 8.56 -3.47 0.45
N PHE A 65 7.70 -3.46 -0.56
CA PHE A 65 7.86 -2.69 -1.78
C PHE A 65 7.24 -1.32 -1.60
N ASN A 66 8.09 -0.29 -1.62
CA ASN A 66 7.72 1.11 -1.41
C ASN A 66 7.76 1.89 -2.71
N TYR A 67 6.60 2.36 -3.18
CA TYR A 67 6.54 3.38 -4.22
C TYR A 67 6.68 4.78 -3.60
N GLY A 68 7.28 5.71 -4.35
CA GLY A 68 7.39 7.08 -3.88
C GLY A 68 8.70 7.41 -3.16
N LEU A 69 9.74 6.59 -3.30
CA LEU A 69 11.07 6.98 -2.85
C LEU A 69 11.64 8.08 -3.74
N PHE A 70 12.13 9.15 -3.14
CA PHE A 70 12.71 10.28 -3.84
C PHE A 70 13.97 10.79 -3.12
N SER A 71 14.72 11.68 -3.77
CA SER A 71 15.91 12.25 -3.19
C SER A 71 15.86 13.79 -3.25
N PHE A 72 15.96 14.42 -2.09
CA PHE A 72 16.12 15.88 -1.99
C PHE A 72 17.43 16.40 -2.62
N ASN A 73 18.40 15.51 -2.86
CA ASN A 73 19.68 15.87 -3.51
C ASN A 73 19.54 16.11 -5.03
N THR A 74 18.36 15.90 -5.59
CA THR A 74 18.08 16.23 -6.99
C THR A 74 18.20 17.76 -7.17
N PRO A 75 19.00 18.27 -8.13
CA PRO A 75 19.12 19.69 -8.38
C PRO A 75 17.76 20.36 -8.60
N ASN A 76 17.55 21.50 -7.95
CA ASN A 76 16.29 22.27 -8.01
C ASN A 76 15.04 21.46 -7.63
N PHE A 77 15.16 20.49 -6.70
CA PHE A 77 14.09 19.57 -6.33
C PHE A 77 12.75 20.29 -6.06
N ILE A 78 12.74 21.33 -5.20
CA ILE A 78 11.50 22.05 -4.85
C ILE A 78 10.84 22.69 -6.06
N PHE A 79 11.64 23.32 -6.94
CA PHE A 79 11.14 23.95 -8.17
C PHE A 79 10.58 22.88 -9.13
N ARG A 80 11.29 21.79 -9.34
CA ARG A 80 10.84 20.68 -10.16
C ARG A 80 9.60 19.99 -9.58
N PHE A 81 9.54 19.86 -8.26
CA PHE A 81 8.38 19.32 -7.56
C PHE A 81 7.12 20.18 -7.80
N SER A 82 7.25 21.50 -7.68
CA SER A 82 6.14 22.44 -7.93
C SER A 82 5.65 22.43 -9.39
N LEU A 83 6.52 22.05 -10.34
CA LEU A 83 6.16 21.86 -11.74
C LEU A 83 5.67 20.45 -12.08
N GLY A 84 5.62 19.51 -11.10
CA GLY A 84 5.29 18.11 -11.35
C GLY A 84 6.37 17.33 -12.13
N GLU A 85 7.62 17.80 -12.08
CA GLU A 85 8.76 17.24 -12.85
C GLU A 85 9.71 16.39 -12.00
N THR A 86 9.24 15.83 -10.89
CA THR A 86 10.06 14.98 -10.03
C THR A 86 9.92 13.51 -10.40
N ASP A 87 11.05 12.83 -10.45
CA ASP A 87 11.11 11.39 -10.64
C ASP A 87 11.21 10.71 -9.28
N TYR A 88 10.39 9.71 -9.10
CA TYR A 88 10.33 8.85 -7.92
C TYR A 88 10.69 7.42 -8.32
N GLN A 89 10.96 6.57 -7.36
CA GLN A 89 11.30 5.18 -7.65
C GLN A 89 10.65 4.20 -6.68
N LEU A 90 10.47 2.98 -7.17
CA LEU A 90 10.17 1.82 -6.35
C LEU A 90 11.43 1.36 -5.61
N GLY A 91 11.33 1.17 -4.31
CA GLY A 91 12.36 0.53 -3.48
C GLY A 91 11.83 -0.70 -2.76
N ALA A 92 12.73 -1.47 -2.20
CA ALA A 92 12.41 -2.60 -1.35
C ALA A 92 13.21 -2.51 -0.03
N THR A 93 12.56 -2.84 1.08
CA THR A 93 13.13 -2.77 2.44
C THR A 93 12.64 -3.96 3.24
N ASP A 94 13.47 -4.50 4.14
CA ASP A 94 13.03 -5.52 5.08
C ASP A 94 11.88 -4.99 5.95
N TYR A 95 10.88 -5.83 6.21
CA TYR A 95 9.70 -5.43 6.97
C TYR A 95 10.04 -4.98 8.40
N GLU A 96 10.96 -5.66 9.07
CA GLU A 96 11.38 -5.28 10.42
C GLU A 96 11.92 -3.84 10.47
N ARG A 97 12.76 -3.47 9.49
CA ARG A 97 13.28 -2.12 9.37
C ARG A 97 12.17 -1.10 9.06
N PHE A 98 11.27 -1.46 8.16
CA PHE A 98 10.10 -0.63 7.81
C PHE A 98 9.23 -0.38 9.04
N ALA A 99 8.86 -1.44 9.77
CA ALA A 99 8.01 -1.34 10.96
C ALA A 99 8.69 -0.51 12.07
N ALA A 100 10.01 -0.72 12.28
CA ALA A 100 10.78 0.05 13.26
C ALA A 100 10.83 1.55 12.93
N GLU A 101 10.95 1.90 11.65
CA GLU A 101 10.94 3.30 11.19
C GLU A 101 9.60 3.97 11.50
N TYR A 102 8.46 3.32 11.17
CA TYR A 102 7.14 3.88 11.44
C TYR A 102 6.85 3.97 12.95
N ALA A 103 7.25 2.96 13.73
CA ALA A 103 7.15 2.99 15.19
C ALA A 103 7.96 4.14 15.80
N PHE A 104 9.18 4.37 15.30
CA PHE A 104 10.05 5.46 15.75
C PHE A 104 9.43 6.85 15.52
N PHE A 105 8.74 7.05 14.39
CA PHE A 105 8.06 8.29 14.06
C PHE A 105 6.63 8.38 14.61
N GLY A 106 6.23 7.51 15.53
CA GLY A 106 4.88 7.53 16.11
C GLY A 106 3.75 7.29 15.11
N ARG A 107 4.01 6.59 14.00
CA ARG A 107 3.06 6.37 12.90
C ARG A 107 2.59 4.93 12.84
N SER A 108 1.31 4.71 13.08
CA SER A 108 0.70 3.37 13.00
C SER A 108 0.67 2.83 11.57
N VAL A 109 0.69 1.48 11.45
CA VAL A 109 0.59 0.78 10.16
C VAL A 109 -0.49 -0.28 10.24
N TRP A 110 -1.44 -0.23 9.29
CA TRP A 110 -2.45 -1.26 9.06
C TRP A 110 -2.03 -2.17 7.92
N GLN A 111 -2.34 -3.45 8.06
CA GLN A 111 -2.06 -4.48 7.07
C GLN A 111 -3.36 -5.14 6.63
N GLN A 112 -3.66 -5.08 5.34
CA GLN A 112 -4.76 -5.78 4.70
C GLN A 112 -4.21 -6.96 3.91
N THR A 113 -4.45 -8.19 4.39
CA THR A 113 -4.01 -9.41 3.71
C THR A 113 -4.87 -9.67 2.47
N LEU A 114 -4.23 -9.77 1.31
CA LEU A 114 -4.90 -9.98 0.02
C LEU A 114 -5.36 -11.44 -0.16
N ASN A 115 -6.59 -11.61 -0.63
CA ASN A 115 -7.19 -12.92 -0.93
C ASN A 115 -6.88 -13.36 -2.36
N LEU A 116 -5.62 -13.61 -2.66
CA LEU A 116 -5.14 -14.00 -3.99
C LEU A 116 -4.99 -15.52 -4.11
N THR A 117 -5.29 -16.06 -5.29
CA THR A 117 -4.92 -17.43 -5.64
C THR A 117 -3.40 -17.55 -5.82
N ASP A 118 -2.87 -18.77 -5.89
CA ASP A 118 -1.43 -18.97 -6.04
C ASP A 118 -0.89 -18.41 -7.37
N GLU A 119 -1.71 -18.48 -8.43
CA GLU A 119 -1.41 -17.88 -9.73
C GLU A 119 -1.37 -16.35 -9.64
N GLU A 120 -2.34 -15.75 -8.96
CA GLU A 120 -2.41 -14.29 -8.75
C GLU A 120 -1.27 -13.80 -7.85
N LYS A 121 -0.90 -14.56 -6.80
CA LYS A 121 0.28 -14.26 -5.98
C LYS A 121 1.56 -14.27 -6.83
N THR A 122 1.71 -15.32 -7.66
CA THR A 122 2.86 -15.45 -8.55
C THR A 122 2.94 -14.29 -9.54
N GLU A 123 1.80 -13.88 -10.10
CA GLU A 123 1.73 -12.76 -11.03
C GLU A 123 2.05 -11.43 -10.34
N LEU A 124 1.50 -11.16 -9.13
CA LEU A 124 1.82 -9.94 -8.41
C LEU A 124 3.31 -9.85 -8.06
N ILE A 125 3.92 -10.97 -7.61
CA ILE A 125 5.36 -11.04 -7.35
C ILE A 125 6.15 -10.75 -8.63
N ARG A 126 5.77 -11.34 -9.76
CA ARG A 126 6.40 -11.10 -11.06
C ARG A 126 6.32 -9.62 -11.46
N LEU A 127 5.15 -8.99 -11.30
CA LEU A 127 4.94 -7.58 -11.61
C LEU A 127 5.80 -6.66 -10.72
N LEU A 128 5.89 -6.95 -9.43
CA LEU A 128 6.73 -6.20 -8.49
C LEU A 128 8.22 -6.35 -8.82
N GLN A 129 8.68 -7.57 -9.10
CA GLN A 129 10.06 -7.84 -9.49
C GLN A 129 10.43 -7.15 -10.80
N GLU A 130 9.55 -7.22 -11.82
CA GLU A 130 9.75 -6.54 -13.09
C GLU A 130 9.83 -5.03 -12.90
N ASN A 131 8.94 -4.46 -12.08
CA ASN A 131 8.94 -3.02 -11.80
C ASN A 131 10.16 -2.60 -10.93
N TYR A 132 10.72 -3.49 -10.12
CA TYR A 132 11.89 -3.20 -9.28
C TYR A 132 13.21 -3.19 -10.07
N ARG A 133 13.24 -3.67 -11.30
CA ARG A 133 14.45 -3.63 -12.13
C ARG A 133 14.94 -2.19 -12.33
N PRO A 134 16.25 -1.94 -12.38
CA PRO A 134 16.83 -0.60 -12.51
C PRO A 134 16.23 0.23 -13.65
N GLU A 135 15.92 -0.41 -14.77
CA GLU A 135 15.35 0.20 -15.96
C GLU A 135 13.87 0.57 -15.83
N ASN A 136 13.13 -0.05 -14.88
CA ASN A 136 11.68 0.09 -14.74
C ASN A 136 11.25 0.80 -13.45
N ARG A 137 12.13 0.89 -12.45
CA ARG A 137 11.73 1.35 -11.10
C ARG A 137 11.53 2.87 -10.97
N VAL A 138 12.10 3.65 -11.88
CA VAL A 138 11.97 5.10 -11.89
C VAL A 138 10.73 5.52 -12.68
N TYR A 139 9.96 6.44 -12.13
CA TYR A 139 8.74 6.93 -12.78
C TYR A 139 8.50 8.40 -12.49
N ARG A 140 7.75 9.07 -13.38
CA ARG A 140 7.29 10.43 -13.17
C ARG A 140 6.14 10.44 -12.18
N TYR A 141 6.38 11.03 -11.03
CA TYR A 141 5.36 11.12 -9.98
C TYR A 141 4.23 12.09 -10.38
N ASN A 142 3.01 11.68 -10.12
CA ASN A 142 1.84 12.54 -10.18
C ASN A 142 1.02 12.38 -8.92
N PHE A 143 0.81 13.49 -8.21
CA PHE A 143 0.21 13.47 -6.89
C PHE A 143 -1.18 12.81 -6.85
N PHE A 144 -2.02 13.03 -7.86
CA PHE A 144 -3.36 12.46 -7.92
C PHE A 144 -3.46 11.15 -8.69
N TYR A 145 -2.63 10.94 -9.71
CA TYR A 145 -2.85 9.89 -10.68
C TYR A 145 -1.77 8.80 -10.71
N ASP A 146 -0.55 9.09 -10.21
CA ASP A 146 0.57 8.14 -10.25
C ASP A 146 1.46 8.29 -9.01
N ASN A 147 1.02 7.74 -7.88
CA ASN A 147 1.64 7.93 -6.57
C ASN A 147 1.80 6.61 -5.79
N CYS A 148 2.16 6.73 -4.49
CA CYS A 148 2.36 5.59 -3.60
C CYS A 148 1.10 4.77 -3.29
N ALA A 149 -0.10 5.29 -3.55
CA ALA A 149 -1.36 4.56 -3.37
C ALA A 149 -1.88 3.99 -4.70
N THR A 150 -1.85 4.77 -5.78
CA THR A 150 -2.38 4.34 -7.07
C THR A 150 -1.57 3.22 -7.70
N ARG A 151 -0.22 3.25 -7.59
CA ARG A 151 0.63 2.19 -8.14
C ARG A 151 0.44 0.83 -7.49
N PRO A 152 0.46 0.68 -6.15
CA PRO A 152 0.09 -0.58 -5.51
C PRO A 152 -1.29 -1.08 -5.91
N ARG A 153 -2.31 -0.22 -5.91
CA ARG A 153 -3.65 -0.55 -6.37
C ARG A 153 -3.62 -1.16 -7.77
N ASP A 154 -3.02 -0.47 -8.72
CA ASP A 154 -3.00 -0.89 -10.12
C ASP A 154 -2.24 -2.19 -10.30
N LYS A 155 -1.14 -2.44 -9.56
CA LYS A 155 -0.40 -3.71 -9.60
C LYS A 155 -1.20 -4.88 -9.01
N ILE A 156 -1.93 -4.64 -7.94
CA ILE A 156 -2.81 -5.65 -7.34
C ILE A 156 -3.95 -5.98 -8.31
N GLU A 157 -4.62 -4.97 -8.88
CA GLU A 157 -5.67 -5.19 -9.87
C GLU A 157 -5.16 -5.93 -11.12
N GLU A 158 -3.96 -5.59 -11.62
CA GLU A 158 -3.31 -6.22 -12.78
C GLU A 158 -3.03 -7.71 -12.56
N SER A 159 -2.74 -8.10 -11.32
CA SER A 159 -2.44 -9.50 -10.97
C SER A 159 -3.67 -10.40 -10.85
N ILE A 160 -4.87 -9.83 -10.75
CA ILE A 160 -6.11 -10.56 -10.46
C ILE A 160 -6.74 -11.12 -11.74
N ALA A 161 -7.02 -12.41 -11.75
CA ALA A 161 -7.76 -13.08 -12.81
C ALA A 161 -9.27 -12.78 -12.66
N GLY A 162 -9.70 -11.62 -13.18
CA GLY A 162 -11.08 -11.15 -13.07
C GLY A 162 -11.17 -9.64 -12.93
N LYS A 163 -12.17 -9.19 -12.17
CA LYS A 163 -12.36 -7.75 -11.89
C LYS A 163 -12.49 -7.51 -10.41
N VAL A 164 -11.86 -6.46 -9.92
CA VAL A 164 -12.11 -5.93 -8.59
C VAL A 164 -13.36 -5.05 -8.66
N ILE A 165 -14.35 -5.35 -7.85
CA ILE A 165 -15.58 -4.59 -7.69
C ILE A 165 -15.51 -3.89 -6.35
N TYR A 166 -15.44 -2.59 -6.38
CA TYR A 166 -15.43 -1.75 -5.19
C TYR A 166 -16.85 -1.54 -4.65
N PRO A 167 -17.00 -1.22 -3.35
CA PRO A 167 -18.29 -0.80 -2.80
C PRO A 167 -18.90 0.35 -3.60
N ALA A 168 -20.21 0.50 -3.54
CA ALA A 168 -20.88 1.64 -4.17
C ALA A 168 -20.35 2.96 -3.59
N GLU A 169 -20.19 3.96 -4.45
CA GLU A 169 -19.82 5.31 -4.02
C GLU A 169 -20.79 5.84 -2.96
N PRO A 170 -20.31 6.60 -1.96
CA PRO A 170 -21.19 7.39 -1.12
C PRO A 170 -22.09 8.28 -2.00
N GLN A 171 -23.38 8.33 -1.71
CA GLN A 171 -24.39 8.95 -2.59
C GLN A 171 -24.25 10.46 -2.82
N ASP A 172 -23.37 11.14 -2.08
CA ASP A 172 -23.27 12.59 -2.22
C ASP A 172 -22.29 13.07 -3.32
N GLY A 173 -21.50 12.15 -3.95
CA GLY A 173 -20.77 12.35 -5.22
C GLY A 173 -20.11 13.73 -5.46
N SER A 174 -19.91 14.51 -4.40
CA SER A 174 -19.51 15.91 -4.46
C SER A 174 -18.04 16.15 -4.04
N LEU A 175 -17.33 15.11 -3.53
CA LEU A 175 -15.94 15.27 -3.11
C LEU A 175 -15.04 15.60 -4.30
N THR A 176 -14.16 16.53 -4.07
CA THR A 176 -13.10 16.94 -4.99
C THR A 176 -11.73 16.50 -4.48
N PHE A 177 -10.72 16.54 -5.33
CA PHE A 177 -9.34 16.34 -4.86
C PHE A 177 -8.97 17.33 -3.76
N ARG A 178 -9.39 18.60 -3.92
CA ARG A 178 -9.12 19.66 -2.94
C ARG A 178 -9.75 19.38 -1.59
N ASP A 179 -10.98 18.85 -1.56
CA ASP A 179 -11.62 18.49 -0.29
C ASP A 179 -10.83 17.44 0.48
N ILE A 180 -10.34 16.40 -0.22
CA ILE A 180 -9.50 15.37 0.38
C ILE A 180 -8.18 15.97 0.85
N VAL A 181 -7.52 16.81 0.04
CA VAL A 181 -6.29 17.52 0.44
C VAL A 181 -6.54 18.33 1.72
N HIS A 182 -7.65 19.05 1.81
CA HIS A 182 -7.98 19.84 2.99
C HIS A 182 -8.23 19.00 4.24
N GLN A 183 -8.77 17.79 4.10
CA GLN A 183 -8.94 16.86 5.24
C GLN A 183 -7.58 16.48 5.85
N TYR A 184 -6.61 16.13 5.01
CA TYR A 184 -5.27 15.75 5.46
C TYR A 184 -4.40 16.93 5.91
N CYS A 185 -4.66 18.13 5.40
CA CYS A 185 -3.97 19.35 5.82
C CYS A 185 -4.61 20.04 7.02
N LYS A 186 -5.56 19.37 7.71
CA LYS A 186 -6.17 19.92 8.95
C LYS A 186 -5.08 20.06 10.01
N GLY A 187 -4.94 21.28 10.56
CA GLY A 187 -3.85 21.60 11.50
C GLY A 187 -2.60 22.17 10.84
N HIS A 188 -2.43 22.05 9.52
CA HIS A 188 -1.26 22.50 8.77
C HIS A 188 -1.60 23.63 7.77
N PRO A 189 -1.94 24.86 8.24
CA PRO A 189 -2.47 25.92 7.38
C PRO A 189 -1.49 26.39 6.31
N TRP A 190 -0.18 26.35 6.56
CA TRP A 190 0.85 26.73 5.59
C TRP A 190 1.04 25.67 4.51
N ALA A 191 1.01 24.37 4.90
CA ALA A 191 1.05 23.27 3.93
C ALA A 191 -0.18 23.33 3.02
N ARG A 192 -1.38 23.49 3.60
CA ARG A 192 -2.63 23.66 2.86
C ARG A 192 -2.53 24.82 1.85
N PHE A 193 -2.09 26.01 2.31
CA PHE A 193 -1.94 27.17 1.45
C PHE A 193 -0.98 26.91 0.29
N GLY A 194 0.19 26.31 0.56
CA GLY A 194 1.18 25.99 -0.47
C GLY A 194 0.67 24.98 -1.50
N ILE A 195 -0.01 23.91 -1.03
CA ILE A 195 -0.59 22.90 -1.92
C ILE A 195 -1.71 23.52 -2.76
N ASP A 196 -2.60 24.32 -2.17
CA ASP A 196 -3.69 25.00 -2.88
C ASP A 196 -3.20 25.89 -4.04
N LEU A 197 -2.03 26.50 -3.89
CA LEU A 197 -1.42 27.28 -4.98
C LEU A 197 -0.91 26.40 -6.13
N CYS A 198 -0.54 25.14 -5.84
CA CYS A 198 0.11 24.26 -6.83
C CYS A 198 -0.88 23.38 -7.59
N ILE A 199 -1.99 22.95 -6.98
CA ILE A 199 -2.87 21.89 -7.56
C ILE A 199 -3.84 22.39 -8.64
N GLY A 200 -4.01 23.70 -8.80
CA GLY A 200 -4.84 24.28 -9.85
C GLY A 200 -6.35 24.00 -9.71
N SER A 201 -7.13 24.46 -10.69
CA SER A 201 -8.60 24.38 -10.69
C SER A 201 -9.15 22.99 -11.08
N GLU A 202 -8.35 22.11 -11.66
CA GLU A 202 -8.76 20.74 -11.94
C GLU A 202 -9.10 19.99 -10.63
N ALA A 203 -8.42 20.35 -9.53
CA ALA A 203 -8.66 19.79 -8.22
C ALA A 203 -10.05 20.14 -7.62
N ASP A 204 -10.79 21.06 -8.22
CA ASP A 204 -12.12 21.51 -7.78
C ASP A 204 -13.26 20.76 -8.46
N GLN A 205 -12.96 19.82 -9.37
CA GLN A 205 -13.97 19.01 -10.03
C GLN A 205 -14.36 17.80 -9.17
N PRO A 206 -15.65 17.39 -9.19
CA PRO A 206 -16.08 16.15 -8.56
C PRO A 206 -15.27 14.95 -9.08
N ILE A 207 -14.85 14.07 -8.17
CA ILE A 207 -14.01 12.91 -8.48
C ILE A 207 -14.74 11.60 -8.21
N THR A 208 -14.37 10.57 -8.95
CA THR A 208 -14.87 9.21 -8.78
C THR A 208 -14.23 8.53 -7.59
N GLN A 209 -14.86 7.47 -7.07
CA GLN A 209 -14.28 6.62 -6.01
C GLN A 209 -12.87 6.14 -6.38
N ARG A 210 -12.64 5.74 -7.64
CA ARG A 210 -11.32 5.34 -8.09
C ARG A 210 -10.28 6.46 -7.95
N GLN A 211 -10.67 7.69 -8.23
CA GLN A 211 -9.80 8.86 -8.06
C GLN A 211 -9.55 9.18 -6.59
N MET A 212 -10.53 8.98 -5.69
CA MET A 212 -10.34 9.15 -4.23
C MET A 212 -9.23 8.23 -3.69
N MET A 213 -9.00 7.07 -4.29
CA MET A 213 -7.97 6.11 -3.92
C MET A 213 -6.53 6.61 -4.14
N PHE A 214 -6.33 7.86 -4.59
CA PHE A 214 -4.99 8.48 -4.55
C PHE A 214 -4.51 8.68 -3.11
N ALA A 215 -5.43 8.82 -2.17
CA ALA A 215 -5.13 8.95 -0.75
C ALA A 215 -5.14 7.57 -0.07
N PRO A 216 -4.09 7.22 0.70
CA PRO A 216 -3.88 5.89 1.26
C PRO A 216 -5.05 5.32 2.05
N PHE A 217 -5.71 6.12 2.90
CA PHE A 217 -6.84 5.64 3.70
C PHE A 217 -8.11 5.43 2.87
N TYR A 218 -8.34 6.26 1.84
CA TYR A 218 -9.43 6.02 0.90
C TYR A 218 -9.22 4.73 0.09
N LEU A 219 -7.96 4.40 -0.23
CA LEU A 219 -7.63 3.12 -0.85
C LEU A 219 -7.87 1.95 0.11
N MET A 220 -7.41 2.08 1.37
CA MET A 220 -7.63 1.07 2.41
C MET A 220 -9.11 0.76 2.60
N ASP A 221 -9.94 1.80 2.76
CA ASP A 221 -11.39 1.66 2.96
C ASP A 221 -12.06 1.02 1.74
N ALA A 222 -11.67 1.42 0.53
CA ALA A 222 -12.18 0.83 -0.70
C ALA A 222 -11.81 -0.66 -0.84
N PHE A 223 -10.61 -1.04 -0.44
CA PHE A 223 -10.15 -2.44 -0.48
C PHE A 223 -10.85 -3.31 0.54
N ASP A 224 -11.14 -2.79 1.72
CA ASP A 224 -11.80 -3.54 2.81
C ASP A 224 -13.18 -4.07 2.38
N GLY A 225 -13.94 -3.30 1.60
CA GLY A 225 -15.24 -3.71 1.07
C GLY A 225 -15.22 -4.31 -0.34
N ALA A 226 -14.03 -4.41 -0.98
CA ALA A 226 -13.93 -4.84 -2.36
C ALA A 226 -14.13 -6.35 -2.54
N GLN A 227 -14.67 -6.74 -3.70
CA GLN A 227 -14.86 -8.12 -4.12
C GLN A 227 -14.10 -8.41 -5.41
N ILE A 228 -13.49 -9.57 -5.50
CA ILE A 228 -12.96 -10.12 -6.74
C ILE A 228 -14.06 -10.93 -7.40
N LYS A 229 -14.40 -10.60 -8.65
CA LYS A 229 -15.39 -11.30 -9.46
C LYS A 229 -14.74 -11.88 -10.70
N SER A 230 -14.77 -13.19 -10.85
CA SER A 230 -14.46 -13.94 -12.07
C SER A 230 -15.74 -14.63 -12.59
N ASP A 231 -15.67 -15.31 -13.72
CA ASP A 231 -16.84 -15.94 -14.37
C ASP A 231 -17.64 -16.89 -13.47
N SER A 232 -16.99 -17.49 -12.48
CA SER A 232 -17.59 -18.55 -11.65
C SER A 232 -17.52 -18.29 -10.15
N ILE A 233 -16.76 -17.33 -9.69
CA ILE A 233 -16.44 -17.13 -8.28
C ILE A 233 -16.48 -15.63 -7.92
N GLN A 234 -17.10 -15.35 -6.79
CA GLN A 234 -17.00 -14.05 -6.13
C GLN A 234 -16.43 -14.27 -4.73
N ARG A 235 -15.37 -13.52 -4.39
CA ARG A 235 -14.70 -13.57 -3.09
C ARG A 235 -14.27 -12.18 -2.63
N PRO A 236 -14.16 -11.94 -1.31
CA PRO A 236 -13.62 -10.66 -0.83
C PRO A 236 -12.17 -10.48 -1.29
N LEU A 237 -11.77 -9.23 -1.56
CA LEU A 237 -10.39 -8.88 -1.90
C LEU A 237 -9.45 -9.03 -0.70
N ILE A 238 -9.94 -8.75 0.51
CA ILE A 238 -9.20 -8.77 1.77
C ILE A 238 -9.70 -9.92 2.65
N THR A 239 -8.78 -10.66 3.25
CA THR A 239 -9.10 -11.74 4.21
C THR A 239 -8.93 -11.32 5.67
N ALA A 240 -8.04 -10.37 5.94
CA ALA A 240 -7.78 -9.85 7.28
C ALA A 240 -7.31 -8.39 7.20
N ASN A 241 -7.70 -7.60 8.21
CA ASN A 241 -7.25 -6.23 8.41
C ASN A 241 -6.72 -6.10 9.84
N GLU A 242 -5.44 -5.81 10.00
CA GLU A 242 -4.72 -5.87 11.28
C GLU A 242 -3.90 -4.59 11.49
N LEU A 243 -3.88 -4.09 12.71
CA LEU A 243 -2.94 -3.05 13.13
C LEU A 243 -1.61 -3.72 13.48
N VAL A 244 -0.61 -3.62 12.60
CA VAL A 244 0.68 -4.32 12.73
C VAL A 244 1.78 -3.47 13.37
N VAL A 245 1.63 -2.15 13.32
CA VAL A 245 2.41 -1.19 14.11
C VAL A 245 1.42 -0.31 14.83
N ASP A 246 1.34 -0.45 16.15
CA ASP A 246 0.55 0.41 17.03
C ASP A 246 1.48 1.45 17.65
N ALA A 247 1.41 2.68 17.12
CA ALA A 247 2.27 3.76 17.54
C ALA A 247 1.45 4.95 18.00
N THR A 248 1.89 5.58 19.09
CA THR A 248 1.30 6.82 19.59
C THR A 248 1.97 7.97 18.85
N PRO A 249 1.21 8.86 18.18
CA PRO A 249 1.77 10.06 17.56
C PRO A 249 2.53 10.88 18.60
N GLU A 250 3.69 11.41 18.21
CA GLU A 250 4.39 12.36 19.07
C GLU A 250 3.54 13.62 19.25
N PRO A 251 3.55 14.24 20.44
CA PRO A 251 2.87 15.51 20.63
C PRO A 251 3.41 16.56 19.67
N ASP A 252 2.50 17.28 19.00
CA ASP A 252 2.89 18.43 18.18
C ASP A 252 3.53 19.50 19.07
N GLU A 253 4.85 19.60 19.05
CA GLU A 253 5.63 20.64 19.74
C GLU A 253 5.75 21.92 18.91
N SER A 254 5.07 22.04 17.77
CA SER A 254 5.08 23.23 16.95
C SER A 254 4.53 24.41 17.75
N GLY A 255 5.38 25.42 17.97
CA GLY A 255 4.99 26.67 18.63
C GLY A 255 3.94 27.42 17.81
N TRP A 256 3.20 28.33 18.46
CA TRP A 256 2.24 29.18 17.74
C TRP A 256 2.90 29.88 16.55
N MET A 257 2.33 29.68 15.36
CA MET A 257 2.74 30.34 14.12
C MET A 257 1.52 31.03 13.49
N PRO A 258 1.64 32.31 13.06
CA PRO A 258 0.52 32.97 12.42
C PRO A 258 0.13 32.24 11.13
N THR A 259 -1.17 32.10 10.89
CA THR A 259 -1.70 31.49 9.68
C THR A 259 -1.49 32.39 8.46
N PRO A 260 -1.52 31.84 7.21
CA PRO A 260 -1.46 32.65 5.99
C PRO A 260 -2.46 33.79 5.96
N LEU A 261 -3.70 33.58 6.44
CA LEU A 261 -4.73 34.60 6.52
C LEU A 261 -4.34 35.72 7.49
N GLN A 262 -3.83 35.37 8.68
CA GLN A 262 -3.37 36.35 9.66
C GLN A 262 -2.21 37.19 9.12
N CYS A 263 -1.24 36.55 8.45
CA CYS A 263 -0.15 37.27 7.79
C CYS A 263 -0.67 38.21 6.70
N THR A 264 -1.61 37.76 5.88
CA THR A 264 -2.22 38.62 4.85
C THR A 264 -2.92 39.82 5.47
N LEU A 265 -3.72 39.62 6.52
CA LEU A 265 -4.39 40.73 7.18
C LEU A 265 -3.41 41.76 7.78
N LEU A 266 -2.27 41.30 8.32
CA LEU A 266 -1.25 42.19 8.84
C LEU A 266 -0.56 43.06 7.77
N LEU A 267 -0.59 42.64 6.49
CA LEU A 267 -0.04 43.43 5.38
C LEU A 267 -0.98 44.56 4.93
N PHE A 268 -2.23 44.57 5.34
CA PHE A 268 -3.23 45.57 4.98
C PHE A 268 -3.55 46.56 6.12
N ILE A 269 -2.85 46.46 7.26
CA ILE A 269 -2.88 47.41 8.39
C ILE A 269 -1.65 48.28 8.38
#